data_4df6b00dc3ae3c9b05d3dca8adb21c28
#
_entry.id   4df6b00dc3ae3c9b05d3dca8adb21c28
#
_cell.length_a   1.000
_cell.length_b   1.000
_cell.length_c   1.000
_cell.angle_alpha   90.00
_cell.angle_beta   90.00
_cell.angle_gamma   90.00
#
_symmetry.space_group_name_H-M   'P 1'
#
loop_
_entity.id
_entity.type
_entity.pdbx_description
1 polymer ?
#
loop_
_entity_poly.entity_id
_entity_poly.type
_entity_poly.pdbx_seq_one_letter_code
_entity_poly.pdbx_strand_id
1 'polypeptide(L)'
;MTNTFAQIDHLASAGNSPWHRASALTKLLLLVTYVALAVVTPSWAVLAALLATLVAMCVSARAPLKLMLAAAATPFFFAFIFALAHVRTDWDEPLVLFARPMVASLCAVWLVITTPYPDLFAPISRILPRGVGDGLFLTYRAVFALYARIERMGSTLRLRGAMARPVGQRFALLGEAVGTVVVSGFDRSHRLYQTMQLRGHSGRICGCRHYLELTRDDFWVGLAMAWAGVVSVALWHLRVS
;
A
#
# COMPACT_ATOMS: atom_id res chain seq x y z
N MET A 1 -16.90 -3.31 -6.24
CA MET A 1 -15.54 -3.45 -5.67
C MET A 1 -14.42 -3.23 -6.69
N THR A 2 -14.76 -3.17 -7.95
CA THR A 2 -13.85 -3.16 -9.09
C THR A 2 -13.06 -1.85 -9.28
N ASN A 3 -13.54 -0.75 -8.73
CA ASN A 3 -12.91 0.56 -8.95
C ASN A 3 -11.88 0.97 -7.88
N THR A 4 -11.75 0.23 -6.78
CA THR A 4 -10.97 0.70 -5.62
C THR A 4 -9.47 0.78 -5.92
N PHE A 5 -8.89 -0.25 -6.54
CA PHE A 5 -7.46 -0.24 -6.90
C PHE A 5 -7.13 0.80 -7.98
N ALA A 6 -7.97 0.87 -9.02
CA ALA A 6 -7.81 1.87 -10.07
C ALA A 6 -8.06 3.30 -9.55
N GLN A 7 -8.99 3.47 -8.61
CA GLN A 7 -9.24 4.75 -7.95
C GLN A 7 -8.06 5.17 -7.06
N ILE A 8 -7.45 4.24 -6.32
CA ILE A 8 -6.29 4.55 -5.48
C ILE A 8 -5.11 4.99 -6.36
N ASP A 9 -4.82 4.25 -7.43
CA ASP A 9 -3.73 4.59 -8.34
C ASP A 9 -3.99 5.91 -9.08
N HIS A 10 -5.24 6.17 -9.44
CA HIS A 10 -5.65 7.46 -10.01
C HIS A 10 -5.49 8.61 -9.01
N LEU A 11 -5.87 8.41 -7.74
CA LEU A 11 -5.68 9.41 -6.68
C LEU A 11 -4.20 9.68 -6.43
N ALA A 12 -3.37 8.64 -6.40
CA ALA A 12 -1.92 8.78 -6.24
C ALA A 12 -1.26 9.50 -7.42
N SER A 13 -1.76 9.31 -8.65
CA SER A 13 -1.19 9.91 -9.85
C SER A 13 -1.75 11.30 -10.17
N ALA A 14 -3.02 11.58 -9.83
CA ALA A 14 -3.69 12.85 -10.09
C ALA A 14 -3.61 13.85 -8.92
N GLY A 15 -3.13 13.41 -7.75
CA GLY A 15 -3.02 14.25 -6.56
C GLY A 15 -2.02 15.39 -6.73
N ASN A 16 -2.40 16.60 -6.31
CA ASN A 16 -1.61 17.83 -6.50
C ASN A 16 -1.10 18.43 -5.17
N SER A 17 -1.10 17.65 -4.08
CA SER A 17 -0.57 18.13 -2.80
C SER A 17 0.97 18.05 -2.76
N PRO A 18 1.64 18.82 -1.88
CA PRO A 18 3.10 18.74 -1.68
C PRO A 18 3.55 17.29 -1.41
N TRP A 19 2.72 16.53 -0.70
CA TRP A 19 2.95 15.12 -0.38
C TRP A 19 3.00 14.22 -1.61
N HIS A 20 2.24 14.50 -2.67
CA HIS A 20 2.27 13.72 -3.91
C HIS A 20 3.55 13.96 -4.72
N ARG A 21 4.11 15.18 -4.65
CA ARG A 21 5.30 15.58 -5.41
C ARG A 21 6.61 15.14 -4.75
N ALA A 22 6.60 14.82 -3.46
CA ALA A 22 7.76 14.36 -2.73
C ALA A 22 8.25 13.00 -3.26
N SER A 23 9.56 12.73 -3.14
CA SER A 23 10.18 11.52 -3.68
C SER A 23 9.68 10.25 -2.98
N ALA A 24 9.58 9.15 -3.73
CA ALA A 24 9.12 7.88 -3.18
C ALA A 24 10.07 7.32 -2.11
N LEU A 25 11.37 7.63 -2.22
CA LEU A 25 12.39 7.17 -1.28
C LEU A 25 12.21 7.83 0.10
N THR A 26 11.99 9.15 0.15
CA THR A 26 11.77 9.88 1.40
C THR A 26 10.50 9.43 2.11
N LYS A 27 9.44 9.12 1.37
CA LYS A 27 8.19 8.58 1.92
C LYS A 27 8.35 7.16 2.45
N LEU A 28 9.13 6.31 1.77
CA LEU A 28 9.46 4.97 2.28
C LEU A 28 10.28 5.05 3.57
N LEU A 29 11.24 5.97 3.64
CA LEU A 29 12.01 6.22 4.86
C LEU A 29 11.11 6.71 5.99
N LEU A 30 10.14 7.58 5.70
CA LEU A 30 9.15 8.03 6.67
C LEU A 30 8.34 6.84 7.21
N LEU A 31 7.84 5.96 6.34
CA LEU A 31 7.11 4.77 6.76
C LEU A 31 7.95 3.90 7.70
N VAL A 32 9.20 3.61 7.31
CA VAL A 32 10.11 2.79 8.14
C VAL A 32 10.35 3.46 9.50
N THR A 33 10.57 4.77 9.52
CA THR A 33 10.80 5.54 10.74
C THR A 33 9.58 5.50 11.66
N TYR A 34 8.38 5.75 11.15
CA TYR A 34 7.15 5.72 11.95
C TYR A 34 6.86 4.32 12.50
N VAL A 35 7.04 3.28 11.69
CA VAL A 35 6.87 1.89 12.12
C VAL A 35 7.92 1.52 13.18
N ALA A 36 9.17 1.89 12.98
CA ALA A 36 10.24 1.63 13.95
C ALA A 36 9.96 2.33 15.29
N LEU A 37 9.57 3.62 15.25
CA LEU A 37 9.19 4.36 16.44
C LEU A 37 7.98 3.74 17.15
N ALA A 38 6.96 3.30 16.40
CA ALA A 38 5.78 2.65 16.97
C ALA A 38 6.11 1.32 17.66
N VAL A 39 7.07 0.56 17.13
CA VAL A 39 7.50 -0.73 17.72
C VAL A 39 8.35 -0.50 18.98
N VAL A 40 9.30 0.43 18.92
CA VAL A 40 10.26 0.67 20.02
C VAL A 40 9.60 1.37 21.20
N THR A 41 8.60 2.24 20.97
CA THR A 41 8.04 3.09 22.04
C THR A 41 6.98 2.34 22.86
N PRO A 42 7.14 2.25 24.20
CA PRO A 42 6.17 1.65 25.09
C PRO A 42 5.11 2.64 25.63
N SER A 43 5.17 3.91 25.23
CA SER A 43 4.33 4.98 25.77
C SER A 43 3.11 5.24 24.87
N TRP A 44 1.91 5.15 25.44
CA TRP A 44 0.66 5.45 24.74
C TRP A 44 0.59 6.92 24.27
N ALA A 45 1.16 7.87 25.03
CA ALA A 45 1.16 9.29 24.68
C ALA A 45 1.96 9.57 23.39
N VAL A 46 3.12 8.91 23.20
CA VAL A 46 3.91 9.02 21.98
C VAL A 46 3.14 8.45 20.79
N LEU A 47 2.51 7.28 20.96
CA LEU A 47 1.72 6.65 19.90
C LEU A 47 0.51 7.50 19.51
N ALA A 48 -0.15 8.13 20.48
CA ALA A 48 -1.23 9.07 20.23
C ALA A 48 -0.76 10.31 19.45
N ALA A 49 0.41 10.86 19.78
CA ALA A 49 1.01 11.97 19.05
C ALA A 49 1.38 11.57 17.61
N LEU A 50 1.95 10.38 17.40
CA LEU A 50 2.25 9.84 16.06
C LEU A 50 0.97 9.62 15.25
N LEU A 51 -0.11 9.11 15.86
CA LEU A 51 -1.41 8.99 15.22
C LEU A 51 -1.97 10.35 14.81
N ALA A 52 -1.93 11.33 15.71
CA ALA A 52 -2.41 12.67 15.43
C ALA A 52 -1.66 13.32 14.25
N THR A 53 -0.33 13.19 14.20
CA THR A 53 0.47 13.68 13.07
C THR A 53 0.14 12.96 11.76
N LEU A 54 -0.05 11.64 11.77
CA LEU A 54 -0.45 10.88 10.58
C LEU A 54 -1.85 11.27 10.09
N VAL A 55 -2.81 11.44 10.99
CA VAL A 55 -4.14 11.93 10.64
C VAL A 55 -4.06 13.32 10.01
N ALA A 56 -3.28 14.23 10.57
CA ALA A 56 -3.06 15.56 10.00
C ALA A 56 -2.42 15.48 8.59
N MET A 57 -1.45 14.58 8.39
CA MET A 57 -0.84 14.33 7.07
C MET A 57 -1.86 13.76 6.07
N CYS A 58 -2.71 12.82 6.48
CA CYS A 58 -3.77 12.26 5.65
C CYS A 58 -4.80 13.31 5.24
N VAL A 59 -5.21 14.16 6.17
CA VAL A 59 -6.15 15.28 5.91
C VAL A 59 -5.52 16.30 4.95
N SER A 60 -4.26 16.67 5.16
CA SER A 60 -3.53 17.59 4.28
C SER A 60 -3.27 17.02 2.88
N ALA A 61 -3.13 15.70 2.75
CA ALA A 61 -3.05 14.99 1.48
C ALA A 61 -4.42 14.86 0.77
N ARG A 62 -5.52 15.33 1.40
CA ARG A 62 -6.90 15.16 0.92
C ARG A 62 -7.27 13.70 0.65
N ALA A 63 -6.78 12.80 1.50
CA ALA A 63 -7.10 11.39 1.41
C ALA A 63 -8.61 11.16 1.59
N PRO A 64 -9.27 10.33 0.77
CA PRO A 64 -10.69 10.06 0.92
C PRO A 64 -10.96 9.30 2.21
N LEU A 65 -11.80 9.88 3.06
CA LEU A 65 -12.12 9.36 4.40
C LEU A 65 -12.56 7.89 4.37
N LYS A 66 -13.28 7.49 3.32
CA LYS A 66 -13.71 6.10 3.12
C LYS A 66 -12.54 5.11 3.03
N LEU A 67 -11.45 5.48 2.36
CA LEU A 67 -10.27 4.62 2.26
C LEU A 67 -9.50 4.56 3.58
N MET A 68 -9.38 5.69 4.28
CA MET A 68 -8.77 5.74 5.61
C MET A 68 -9.53 4.84 6.61
N LEU A 69 -10.86 4.96 6.65
CA LEU A 69 -11.70 4.14 7.52
C LEU A 69 -11.65 2.65 7.14
N ALA A 70 -11.70 2.33 5.86
CA ALA A 70 -11.64 0.93 5.40
C ALA A 70 -10.29 0.28 5.74
N ALA A 71 -9.20 1.02 5.62
CA ALA A 71 -7.88 0.52 5.95
C ALA A 71 -7.64 0.44 7.47
N ALA A 72 -8.21 1.37 8.24
CA ALA A 72 -8.15 1.32 9.70
C ALA A 72 -9.07 0.23 10.29
N ALA A 73 -10.15 -0.15 9.60
CA ALA A 73 -11.13 -1.10 10.12
C ALA A 73 -10.54 -2.49 10.41
N THR A 74 -9.66 -3.00 9.54
CA THR A 74 -9.05 -4.32 9.72
C THR A 74 -8.13 -4.37 10.95
N PRO A 75 -7.11 -3.50 11.08
CA PRO A 75 -6.26 -3.50 12.26
C PRO A 75 -7.03 -3.08 13.53
N PHE A 76 -8.04 -2.22 13.41
CA PHE A 76 -8.91 -1.85 14.51
C PHE A 76 -9.61 -3.08 15.12
N PHE A 77 -10.18 -3.94 14.29
CA PHE A 77 -10.88 -5.14 14.75
C PHE A 77 -9.95 -6.08 15.52
N PHE A 78 -8.78 -6.39 14.97
CA PHE A 78 -7.81 -7.26 15.64
C PHE A 78 -7.24 -6.61 16.89
N ALA A 79 -6.86 -5.35 16.83
CA ALA A 79 -6.33 -4.61 17.97
C ALA A 79 -7.35 -4.49 19.10
N PHE A 80 -8.64 -4.32 18.77
CA PHE A 80 -9.71 -4.28 19.76
C PHE A 80 -9.88 -5.62 20.51
N ILE A 81 -9.83 -6.75 19.77
CA ILE A 81 -9.90 -8.08 20.39
C ILE A 81 -8.70 -8.29 21.33
N PHE A 82 -7.48 -7.94 20.90
CA PHE A 82 -6.29 -8.08 21.73
C PHE A 82 -6.32 -7.16 22.95
N ALA A 83 -6.75 -5.90 22.79
CA ALA A 83 -6.90 -4.98 23.89
C ALA A 83 -7.91 -5.48 24.93
N LEU A 84 -9.03 -6.06 24.47
CA LEU A 84 -10.05 -6.63 25.35
C LEU A 84 -9.51 -7.81 26.18
N ALA A 85 -8.62 -8.61 25.61
CA ALA A 85 -8.01 -9.74 26.30
C ALA A 85 -7.04 -9.29 27.43
N HIS A 86 -6.47 -8.07 27.33
CA HIS A 86 -5.47 -7.54 28.26
C HIS A 86 -6.01 -6.52 29.29
N VAL A 87 -7.31 -6.25 29.28
CA VAL A 87 -7.96 -5.26 30.19
C VAL A 87 -7.78 -5.56 31.69
N ARG A 88 -7.27 -6.74 32.04
CA ARG A 88 -7.21 -7.20 33.44
C ARG A 88 -6.03 -6.64 34.26
N THR A 89 -5.00 -6.07 33.62
CA THR A 89 -3.76 -5.73 34.34
C THR A 89 -3.57 -4.24 34.51
N ASP A 90 -3.46 -3.47 33.44
CA ASP A 90 -3.29 -2.01 33.45
C ASP A 90 -3.90 -1.41 32.21
N TRP A 91 -4.41 -0.17 32.27
CA TRP A 91 -5.04 0.51 31.13
C TRP A 91 -4.02 0.97 30.07
N ASP A 92 -2.75 1.11 30.41
CA ASP A 92 -1.70 1.58 29.51
C ASP A 92 -1.32 0.53 28.48
N GLU A 93 -1.22 -0.75 28.87
CA GLU A 93 -0.85 -1.84 27.95
C GLU A 93 -1.83 -2.05 26.79
N PRO A 94 -3.16 -2.16 27.03
CA PRO A 94 -4.12 -2.34 25.95
C PRO A 94 -4.17 -1.13 25.01
N LEU A 95 -3.95 0.10 25.50
CA LEU A 95 -3.88 1.29 24.67
C LEU A 95 -2.67 1.27 23.72
N VAL A 96 -1.50 0.88 24.21
CA VAL A 96 -0.29 0.72 23.41
C VAL A 96 -0.48 -0.37 22.35
N LEU A 97 -1.04 -1.51 22.75
CA LEU A 97 -1.30 -2.65 21.88
C LEU A 97 -2.30 -2.29 20.74
N PHE A 98 -3.27 -1.44 21.06
CA PHE A 98 -4.24 -0.92 20.11
C PHE A 98 -3.64 0.12 19.16
N ALA A 99 -2.83 1.05 19.67
CA ALA A 99 -2.32 2.17 18.90
C ALA A 99 -1.23 1.77 17.89
N ARG A 100 -0.37 0.79 18.18
CA ARG A 100 0.72 0.35 17.32
C ARG A 100 0.25 -0.06 15.90
N PRO A 101 -0.69 -1.01 15.74
CA PRO A 101 -1.16 -1.39 14.42
C PRO A 101 -1.91 -0.26 13.70
N MET A 102 -2.53 0.68 14.45
CA MET A 102 -3.16 1.86 13.87
C MET A 102 -2.16 2.81 13.23
N VAL A 103 -1.03 3.09 13.91
CA VAL A 103 0.06 3.91 13.34
C VAL A 103 0.59 3.26 12.06
N ALA A 104 0.91 1.97 12.09
CA ALA A 104 1.46 1.26 10.93
C ALA A 104 0.48 1.26 9.74
N SER A 105 -0.80 0.98 10.00
CA SER A 105 -1.84 0.95 8.97
C SER A 105 -2.07 2.31 8.33
N LEU A 106 -2.24 3.37 9.14
CA LEU A 106 -2.47 4.71 8.61
C LEU A 106 -1.26 5.24 7.83
N CYS A 107 -0.03 4.93 8.28
CA CYS A 107 1.18 5.30 7.56
C CYS A 107 1.28 4.59 6.20
N ALA A 108 0.96 3.29 6.15
CA ALA A 108 0.92 2.52 4.91
C ALA A 108 -0.14 3.07 3.94
N VAL A 109 -1.32 3.40 4.43
CA VAL A 109 -2.40 4.00 3.63
C VAL A 109 -2.00 5.35 3.07
N TRP A 110 -1.40 6.21 3.91
CA TRP A 110 -0.88 7.49 3.46
C TRP A 110 0.15 7.33 2.33
N LEU A 111 1.08 6.38 2.47
CA LEU A 111 2.08 6.08 1.44
C LEU A 111 1.42 5.66 0.12
N VAL A 112 0.46 4.73 0.16
CA VAL A 112 -0.21 4.18 -1.03
C VAL A 112 -1.08 5.23 -1.73
N ILE A 113 -1.71 6.14 -0.99
CA ILE A 113 -2.54 7.21 -1.56
C ILE A 113 -1.68 8.32 -2.18
N THR A 114 -0.49 8.58 -1.61
CA THR A 114 0.36 9.69 -2.07
C THR A 114 1.41 9.29 -3.10
N THR A 115 1.62 8.00 -3.35
CA THR A 115 2.69 7.52 -4.23
C THR A 115 2.18 6.47 -5.19
N PRO A 116 2.29 6.68 -6.51
CA PRO A 116 1.95 5.67 -7.51
C PRO A 116 2.82 4.42 -7.35
N TYR A 117 2.25 3.24 -7.55
CA TYR A 117 2.97 1.97 -7.41
C TYR A 117 4.28 1.87 -8.21
N PRO A 118 4.37 2.36 -9.46
CA PRO A 118 5.62 2.32 -10.21
C PRO A 118 6.76 3.09 -9.54
N ASP A 119 6.44 4.19 -8.85
CA ASP A 119 7.43 5.01 -8.15
C ASP A 119 7.91 4.34 -6.86
N LEU A 120 7.07 3.54 -6.21
CA LEU A 120 7.46 2.71 -5.07
C LEU A 120 8.40 1.57 -5.50
N PHE A 121 8.20 1.00 -6.68
CA PHE A 121 9.05 -0.09 -7.16
C PHE A 121 10.44 0.39 -7.59
N ALA A 122 10.59 1.64 -8.01
CA ALA A 122 11.85 2.19 -8.47
C ALA A 122 12.99 2.11 -7.42
N PRO A 123 12.84 2.61 -6.17
CA PRO A 123 13.86 2.45 -5.13
C PRO A 123 14.03 1.00 -4.68
N ILE A 124 12.95 0.23 -4.61
CA ILE A 124 12.98 -1.18 -4.18
C ILE A 124 13.74 -2.04 -5.21
N SER A 125 13.54 -1.81 -6.51
CA SER A 125 14.21 -2.54 -7.59
C SER A 125 15.73 -2.40 -7.58
N ARG A 126 16.28 -1.37 -6.93
CA ARG A 126 17.72 -1.17 -6.78
C ARG A 126 18.34 -2.12 -5.76
N ILE A 127 17.58 -2.45 -4.70
CA ILE A 127 18.03 -3.34 -3.62
C ILE A 127 17.86 -4.80 -4.04
N LEU A 128 16.86 -5.10 -4.88
CA LEU A 128 16.56 -6.46 -5.33
C LEU A 128 17.46 -6.89 -6.51
N PRO A 129 17.66 -8.21 -6.71
CA PRO A 129 18.27 -8.74 -7.92
C PRO A 129 17.54 -8.23 -9.18
N ARG A 130 18.29 -7.99 -10.26
CA ARG A 130 17.79 -7.37 -11.51
C ARG A 130 16.51 -8.00 -12.04
N GLY A 131 16.43 -9.33 -12.07
CA GLY A 131 15.25 -10.04 -12.59
C GLY A 131 13.99 -9.81 -11.76
N VAL A 132 14.12 -9.59 -10.45
CA VAL A 132 12.99 -9.32 -9.56
C VAL A 132 12.48 -7.88 -9.73
N GLY A 133 13.40 -6.91 -9.85
CA GLY A 133 13.03 -5.53 -10.11
C GLY A 133 12.24 -5.35 -11.41
N ASP A 134 12.73 -5.93 -12.51
CA ASP A 134 12.04 -5.91 -13.79
C ASP A 134 10.70 -6.67 -13.73
N GLY A 135 10.68 -7.78 -12.99
CA GLY A 135 9.47 -8.56 -12.73
C GLY A 135 8.37 -7.75 -12.03
N LEU A 136 8.71 -6.87 -11.08
CA LEU A 136 7.72 -6.02 -10.39
C LEU A 136 7.00 -5.08 -11.36
N PHE A 137 7.72 -4.42 -12.27
CA PHE A 137 7.10 -3.53 -13.27
C PHE A 137 6.22 -4.30 -14.26
N LEU A 138 6.67 -5.47 -14.70
CA LEU A 138 5.88 -6.34 -15.59
C LEU A 138 4.64 -6.87 -14.88
N THR A 139 4.77 -7.28 -13.62
CA THR A 139 3.66 -7.76 -12.80
C THR A 139 2.61 -6.67 -12.59
N TYR A 140 3.03 -5.44 -12.25
CA TYR A 140 2.12 -4.31 -12.12
C TYR A 140 1.26 -4.13 -13.38
N ARG A 141 1.89 -4.10 -14.56
CA ARG A 141 1.19 -3.99 -15.84
C ARG A 141 0.29 -5.20 -16.11
N ALA A 142 0.74 -6.40 -15.76
CA ALA A 142 -0.02 -7.64 -15.97
C ALA A 142 -1.26 -7.70 -15.06
N VAL A 143 -1.17 -7.27 -13.82
CA VAL A 143 -2.28 -7.25 -12.85
C VAL A 143 -3.46 -6.45 -13.39
N PHE A 144 -3.27 -5.22 -13.87
CA PHE A 144 -4.36 -4.42 -14.44
C PHE A 144 -4.98 -5.07 -15.69
N ALA A 145 -4.17 -5.71 -16.51
CA ALA A 145 -4.65 -6.39 -17.70
C ALA A 145 -5.46 -7.67 -17.36
N LEU A 146 -5.01 -8.43 -16.35
CA LEU A 146 -5.74 -9.60 -15.86
C LEU A 146 -7.04 -9.18 -15.18
N TYR A 147 -6.99 -8.11 -14.39
CA TYR A 147 -8.15 -7.55 -13.73
C TYR A 147 -9.26 -7.18 -14.72
N ALA A 148 -8.92 -6.41 -15.76
CA ALA A 148 -9.86 -6.05 -16.82
C ALA A 148 -10.43 -7.29 -17.55
N ARG A 149 -9.66 -8.38 -17.61
CA ARG A 149 -10.12 -9.64 -18.20
C ARG A 149 -11.10 -10.37 -17.28
N ILE A 150 -10.80 -10.45 -15.99
CA ILE A 150 -11.67 -11.06 -14.98
C ILE A 150 -13.04 -10.35 -14.93
N GLU A 151 -13.02 -9.02 -15.00
CA GLU A 151 -14.25 -8.22 -15.02
C GLU A 151 -15.11 -8.52 -16.25
N ARG A 152 -14.53 -8.53 -17.46
CA ARG A 152 -15.23 -8.93 -18.69
C ARG A 152 -15.76 -10.35 -18.61
N MET A 153 -14.97 -11.27 -18.05
CA MET A 153 -15.39 -12.66 -17.88
C MET A 153 -16.54 -12.80 -16.89
N GLY A 154 -16.50 -12.07 -15.78
CA GLY A 154 -17.58 -12.01 -14.81
C GLY A 154 -18.90 -11.48 -15.41
N SER A 155 -18.83 -10.44 -16.25
CA SER A 155 -20.00 -9.92 -16.96
C SER A 155 -20.54 -10.94 -17.96
N THR A 156 -19.68 -11.62 -18.72
CA THR A 156 -20.06 -12.66 -19.68
C THR A 156 -20.75 -13.86 -18.98
N LEU A 157 -20.22 -14.30 -17.83
CA LEU A 157 -20.82 -15.38 -17.05
C LEU A 157 -22.21 -15.00 -16.50
N ARG A 158 -22.39 -13.74 -16.08
CA ARG A 158 -23.70 -13.23 -15.67
C ARG A 158 -24.70 -13.24 -16.81
N LEU A 159 -24.33 -12.76 -17.99
CA LEU A 159 -25.16 -12.76 -19.19
C LEU A 159 -25.53 -14.19 -19.64
N ARG A 160 -24.66 -15.18 -19.44
CA ARG A 160 -24.91 -16.61 -19.72
C ARG A 160 -25.75 -17.31 -18.64
N GLY A 161 -26.28 -16.57 -17.67
CA GLY A 161 -27.13 -17.13 -16.61
C GLY A 161 -26.39 -18.04 -15.63
N ALA A 162 -25.08 -17.89 -15.48
CA ALA A 162 -24.29 -18.72 -14.56
C ALA A 162 -24.77 -18.62 -13.11
N MET A 163 -25.34 -17.48 -12.72
CA MET A 163 -25.86 -17.28 -11.36
C MET A 163 -27.19 -18.03 -11.09
N ALA A 164 -27.93 -18.37 -12.12
CA ALA A 164 -29.21 -19.13 -12.00
C ALA A 164 -29.00 -20.64 -11.92
N ARG A 165 -27.79 -21.15 -12.12
CA ARG A 165 -27.48 -22.59 -12.12
C ARG A 165 -27.28 -23.16 -10.72
N PRO A 166 -27.45 -24.48 -10.51
CA PRO A 166 -27.14 -25.15 -9.25
C PRO A 166 -25.67 -24.91 -8.81
N VAL A 167 -25.43 -24.92 -7.50
CA VAL A 167 -24.14 -24.56 -6.89
C VAL A 167 -22.95 -25.33 -7.50
N GLY A 168 -23.09 -26.65 -7.72
CA GLY A 168 -22.05 -27.49 -8.31
C GLY A 168 -21.67 -27.05 -9.74
N GLN A 169 -22.66 -26.69 -10.59
CA GLN A 169 -22.41 -26.20 -11.94
C GLN A 169 -21.80 -24.79 -11.94
N ARG A 170 -22.12 -23.95 -10.95
CA ARG A 170 -21.46 -22.63 -10.79
C ARG A 170 -19.96 -22.78 -10.53
N PHE A 171 -19.58 -23.70 -9.63
CA PHE A 171 -18.16 -23.96 -9.34
C PHE A 171 -17.42 -24.50 -10.54
N ALA A 172 -18.02 -25.40 -11.33
CA ALA A 172 -17.42 -25.92 -12.55
C ALA A 172 -17.18 -24.79 -13.57
N LEU A 173 -18.17 -23.91 -13.81
CA LEU A 173 -18.05 -22.75 -14.70
C LEU A 173 -17.01 -21.74 -14.23
N LEU A 174 -16.93 -21.49 -12.90
CA LEU A 174 -15.91 -20.62 -12.34
C LEU A 174 -14.51 -21.23 -12.50
N GLY A 175 -14.38 -22.55 -12.31
CA GLY A 175 -13.12 -23.27 -12.52
C GLY A 175 -12.65 -23.17 -13.98
N GLU A 176 -13.55 -23.39 -14.93
CA GLU A 176 -13.26 -23.23 -16.36
C GLU A 176 -12.84 -21.79 -16.71
N ALA A 177 -13.57 -20.82 -16.14
CA ALA A 177 -13.27 -19.41 -16.31
C ALA A 177 -11.87 -19.06 -15.76
N VAL A 178 -11.53 -19.50 -14.56
CA VAL A 178 -10.20 -19.30 -13.97
C VAL A 178 -9.13 -20.00 -14.80
N GLY A 179 -9.35 -21.24 -15.22
CA GLY A 179 -8.45 -21.97 -16.13
C GLY A 179 -8.16 -21.19 -17.41
N THR A 180 -9.19 -20.64 -18.04
CA THR A 180 -9.06 -19.80 -19.25
C THR A 180 -8.24 -18.54 -18.98
N VAL A 181 -8.42 -17.90 -17.83
CA VAL A 181 -7.62 -16.71 -17.44
C VAL A 181 -6.16 -17.09 -17.27
N VAL A 182 -5.86 -18.20 -16.59
CA VAL A 182 -4.50 -18.68 -16.37
C VAL A 182 -3.80 -18.99 -17.70
N VAL A 183 -4.39 -19.83 -18.53
CA VAL A 183 -3.83 -20.19 -19.85
C VAL A 183 -3.57 -18.95 -20.70
N SER A 184 -4.53 -18.03 -20.74
CA SER A 184 -4.34 -16.80 -21.51
C SER A 184 -3.30 -15.84 -20.90
N GLY A 185 -3.06 -15.94 -19.60
CA GLY A 185 -1.97 -15.24 -18.93
C GLY A 185 -0.61 -15.75 -19.39
N PHE A 186 -0.44 -17.06 -19.47
CA PHE A 186 0.77 -17.68 -20.02
C PHE A 186 1.01 -17.29 -21.47
N ASP A 187 0.02 -17.39 -22.34
CA ASP A 187 0.13 -17.00 -23.75
C ASP A 187 0.51 -15.53 -23.90
N ARG A 188 -0.05 -14.66 -23.04
CA ARG A 188 0.29 -13.24 -23.05
C ARG A 188 1.72 -13.00 -22.60
N SER A 189 2.18 -13.69 -21.55
CA SER A 189 3.55 -13.61 -21.05
C SER A 189 4.55 -14.03 -22.14
N HIS A 190 4.27 -15.12 -22.84
CA HIS A 190 5.12 -15.62 -23.91
C HIS A 190 5.21 -14.65 -25.09
N ARG A 191 4.07 -14.10 -25.54
CA ARG A 191 4.04 -13.06 -26.59
C ARG A 191 4.75 -11.78 -26.16
N LEU A 192 4.61 -11.37 -24.89
CA LEU A 192 5.31 -10.20 -24.38
C LEU A 192 6.83 -10.41 -24.42
N TYR A 193 7.31 -11.56 -23.98
CA TYR A 193 8.72 -11.92 -24.02
C TYR A 193 9.28 -11.91 -25.46
N GLN A 194 8.59 -12.54 -26.40
CA GLN A 194 8.97 -12.54 -27.83
C GLN A 194 9.03 -11.12 -28.41
N THR A 195 8.04 -10.29 -28.11
CA THR A 195 8.04 -8.89 -28.58
C THR A 195 9.14 -8.06 -27.96
N MET A 196 9.52 -8.32 -26.70
CA MET A 196 10.66 -7.67 -26.07
C MET A 196 11.98 -8.07 -26.75
N GLN A 197 12.17 -9.36 -27.06
CA GLN A 197 13.37 -9.83 -27.77
C GLN A 197 13.49 -9.17 -29.13
N LEU A 198 12.40 -9.11 -29.92
CA LEU A 198 12.38 -8.45 -31.23
C LEU A 198 12.69 -6.95 -31.16
N ARG A 199 12.43 -6.31 -30.04
CA ARG A 199 12.75 -4.90 -29.77
C ARG A 199 14.14 -4.68 -29.18
N GLY A 200 14.99 -5.71 -29.15
CA GLY A 200 16.37 -5.62 -28.64
C GLY A 200 16.43 -5.46 -27.11
N HIS A 201 15.51 -6.12 -26.38
CA HIS A 201 15.53 -6.05 -24.92
C HIS A 201 16.85 -6.56 -24.36
N SER A 202 17.59 -5.69 -23.69
CA SER A 202 18.91 -5.95 -23.10
C SER A 202 18.88 -6.57 -21.70
N GLY A 203 17.71 -7.06 -21.25
CA GLY A 203 17.53 -7.61 -19.89
C GLY A 203 17.37 -6.54 -18.81
N ARG A 204 17.01 -5.31 -19.17
CA ARG A 204 16.69 -4.22 -18.25
C ARG A 204 15.45 -3.48 -18.67
N ILE A 205 14.50 -3.34 -17.76
CA ILE A 205 13.38 -2.41 -17.89
C ILE A 205 13.76 -1.16 -17.11
N CYS A 206 14.17 -0.10 -17.81
CA CYS A 206 14.41 1.18 -17.15
C CYS A 206 13.09 1.77 -16.65
N GLY A 207 12.88 1.73 -15.36
CA GLY A 207 11.96 2.64 -14.70
C GLY A 207 12.60 4.03 -14.68
N CYS A 208 12.45 4.77 -15.78
CA CYS A 208 13.11 6.08 -15.95
C CYS A 208 12.40 7.18 -15.17
N ARG A 209 12.23 7.03 -13.85
CA ARG A 209 11.84 8.15 -12.99
C ARG A 209 13.00 8.52 -12.07
N HIS A 210 13.24 9.80 -11.95
CA HIS A 210 14.28 10.43 -11.11
C HIS A 210 13.91 10.32 -9.62
N TYR A 211 13.78 9.08 -9.10
CA TYR A 211 13.39 8.83 -7.71
C TYR A 211 14.43 9.27 -6.67
N LEU A 212 15.63 9.63 -7.11
CA LEU A 212 16.72 10.16 -6.28
C LEU A 212 16.77 11.69 -6.29
N GLU A 213 16.00 12.37 -7.14
CA GLU A 213 15.96 13.82 -7.13
C GLU A 213 15.20 14.30 -5.90
N LEU A 214 15.95 14.89 -4.97
CA LEU A 214 15.36 15.57 -3.81
C LEU A 214 14.59 16.79 -4.32
N THR A 215 13.29 16.74 -4.16
CA THR A 215 12.39 17.83 -4.51
C THR A 215 12.26 18.79 -3.31
N ARG A 216 11.96 20.05 -3.55
CA ARG A 216 11.68 21.01 -2.46
C ARG A 216 10.58 20.53 -1.52
N ASP A 217 9.66 19.72 -2.02
CA ASP A 217 8.57 19.15 -1.25
C ASP A 217 9.02 18.01 -0.30
N ASP A 218 10.21 17.41 -0.51
CA ASP A 218 10.82 16.45 0.41
C ASP A 218 11.17 17.06 1.76
N PHE A 219 11.35 18.37 1.80
CA PHE A 219 11.55 19.11 3.05
C PHE A 219 10.38 18.91 4.03
N TRP A 220 9.14 18.89 3.55
CA TRP A 220 7.97 18.68 4.40
C TRP A 220 7.93 17.26 4.97
N VAL A 221 8.34 16.27 4.18
CA VAL A 221 8.44 14.88 4.63
C VAL A 221 9.56 14.73 5.66
N GLY A 222 10.71 15.34 5.41
CA GLY A 222 11.83 15.40 6.37
C GLY A 222 11.46 16.09 7.69
N LEU A 223 10.69 17.19 7.62
CA LEU A 223 10.18 17.90 8.80
C LEU A 223 9.25 17.00 9.62
N ALA A 224 8.35 16.24 8.97
CA ALA A 224 7.46 15.30 9.65
C ALA A 224 8.23 14.17 10.33
N MET A 225 9.32 13.66 9.70
CA MET A 225 10.20 12.66 10.31
C MET A 225 10.94 13.22 11.52
N ALA A 226 11.51 14.42 11.40
CA ALA A 226 12.21 15.08 12.49
C ALA A 226 11.27 15.37 13.67
N TRP A 227 10.06 15.84 13.39
CA TRP A 227 9.02 16.06 14.39
C TRP A 227 8.67 14.77 15.13
N ALA A 228 8.44 13.67 14.42
CA ALA A 228 8.15 12.37 15.03
C ALA A 228 9.30 11.89 15.94
N GLY A 229 10.56 12.09 15.51
CA GLY A 229 11.74 11.78 16.33
C GLY A 229 11.82 12.64 17.59
N VAL A 230 11.67 13.95 17.45
CA VAL A 230 11.72 14.90 18.59
C VAL A 230 10.62 14.60 19.60
N VAL A 231 9.39 14.40 19.17
CA VAL A 231 8.26 14.07 20.04
C VAL A 231 8.51 12.75 20.78
N SER A 232 9.04 11.73 20.08
CA SER A 232 9.38 10.45 20.70
C SER A 232 10.43 10.59 21.78
N VAL A 233 11.49 11.34 21.54
CA VAL A 233 12.58 11.57 22.51
C VAL A 233 12.10 12.43 23.67
N ALA A 234 11.38 13.51 23.40
CA ALA A 234 10.89 14.43 24.44
C ALA A 234 9.94 13.72 25.42
N LEU A 235 8.98 12.96 24.89
CA LEU A 235 8.03 12.21 25.73
C LEU A 235 8.67 11.00 26.43
N TRP A 236 9.73 10.43 25.85
CA TRP A 236 10.53 9.42 26.54
C TRP A 236 11.22 9.99 27.77
N HIS A 237 11.86 11.15 27.66
CA HIS A 237 12.52 11.81 28.77
C HIS A 237 11.55 12.18 29.90
N LEU A 238 10.33 12.65 29.56
CA LEU A 238 9.30 12.97 30.55
C LEU A 238 8.78 11.76 31.33
N ARG A 239 8.94 10.55 30.80
CA ARG A 239 8.51 9.30 31.48
C ARG A 239 9.61 8.73 32.39
N VAL A 240 10.87 9.02 32.09
CA VAL A 240 12.03 8.52 32.85
C VAL A 240 12.41 9.44 33.99
N SER A 241 12.02 10.71 33.94
CA SER A 241 12.11 11.69 35.02
C SER A 241 10.92 11.61 35.98
#